data_97b70a511b451d6e9bc216deca6a1f6f
#
_entry.id   97b70a511b451d6e9bc216deca6a1f6f
#
_cell.length_a   1.000
_cell.length_b   1.000
_cell.length_c   1.000
_cell.angle_alpha   90.00
_cell.angle_beta   90.00
_cell.angle_gamma   90.00
#
_symmetry.space_group_name_H-M   'P 1'
#
loop_
_entity.id
_entity.type
_entity.pdbx_description
1 polymer ?
#
loop_
_entity_poly.entity_id
_entity_poly.type
_entity_poly.pdbx_seq_one_letter_code
_entity_poly.pdbx_strand_id
1 'polypeptide(L)'
;MLINIQAIGLQIKRSRLQAGISQAELAHLADVSRATINGIENNTIKEIGVNRLNRVVAVSRSLGKTPISPVRSNRKSATLNLSFPYDWSNSGMSDALLIDKVVERGLFEDMAKIAVRYGTEPLRRSANSFASKNPTSAPALNRMLENIEKALHAQA
;
A
#
# COMPACT_ATOMS: atom_id res chain seq x y z
N MET A 1 20.14 2.97 34.42
CA MET A 1 18.98 2.18 33.97
C MET A 1 19.21 1.80 32.50
N LEU A 2 19.54 0.56 32.20
CA LEU A 2 19.78 0.12 30.83
C LEU A 2 18.43 -0.05 30.12
N ILE A 3 18.19 0.71 29.06
CA ILE A 3 16.98 0.58 28.23
C ILE A 3 17.09 -0.73 27.44
N ASN A 4 16.21 -1.69 27.74
CA ASN A 4 16.17 -2.95 26.99
C ASN A 4 15.41 -2.76 25.66
N ILE A 5 16.16 -2.46 24.61
CA ILE A 5 15.61 -2.20 23.26
C ILE A 5 14.83 -3.41 22.72
N GLN A 6 15.22 -4.64 23.08
CA GLN A 6 14.51 -5.86 22.65
C GLN A 6 13.08 -5.91 23.20
N ALA A 7 12.92 -5.65 24.50
CA ALA A 7 11.58 -5.64 25.11
C ALA A 7 10.70 -4.54 24.50
N ILE A 8 11.27 -3.38 24.20
CA ILE A 8 10.57 -2.25 23.57
C ILE A 8 10.15 -2.64 22.15
N GLY A 9 11.02 -3.24 21.35
CA GLY A 9 10.73 -3.66 19.97
C GLY A 9 9.58 -4.66 19.91
N LEU A 10 9.57 -5.67 20.78
CA LEU A 10 8.49 -6.64 20.89
C LEU A 10 7.16 -5.99 21.31
N GLN A 11 7.20 -5.02 22.23
CA GLN A 11 6.00 -4.30 22.65
C GLN A 11 5.42 -3.46 21.51
N ILE A 12 6.27 -2.72 20.77
CA ILE A 12 5.88 -1.94 19.60
C ILE A 12 5.22 -2.83 18.56
N LYS A 13 5.84 -3.97 18.22
CA LYS A 13 5.31 -4.96 17.28
C LYS A 13 3.93 -5.47 17.71
N ARG A 14 3.76 -5.83 18.98
CA ARG A 14 2.46 -6.29 19.53
C ARG A 14 1.39 -5.20 19.41
N SER A 15 1.66 -3.97 19.85
CA SER A 15 0.72 -2.85 19.77
C SER A 15 0.30 -2.57 18.32
N ARG A 16 1.26 -2.60 17.40
CA ARG A 16 0.99 -2.42 15.97
C ARG A 16 0.09 -3.53 15.40
N LEU A 17 0.37 -4.79 15.70
CA LEU A 17 -0.42 -5.93 15.22
C LEU A 17 -1.83 -5.92 15.82
N GLN A 18 -1.98 -5.59 17.11
CA GLN A 18 -3.29 -5.43 17.75
C GLN A 18 -4.11 -4.29 17.14
N ALA A 19 -3.46 -3.22 16.70
CA ALA A 19 -4.11 -2.12 16.01
C ALA A 19 -4.37 -2.40 14.52
N GLY A 20 -3.93 -3.53 13.97
CA GLY A 20 -4.14 -3.91 12.58
C GLY A 20 -3.38 -3.06 11.56
N ILE A 21 -2.35 -2.32 11.97
CA ILE A 21 -1.59 -1.44 11.09
C ILE A 21 -0.29 -2.07 10.60
N SER A 22 0.15 -1.66 9.41
CA SER A 22 1.42 -2.08 8.82
C SER A 22 2.62 -1.35 9.43
N GLN A 23 3.83 -1.91 9.25
CA GLN A 23 5.07 -1.21 9.62
C GLN A 23 5.23 0.14 8.91
N ALA A 24 4.72 0.27 7.68
CA ALA A 24 4.77 1.50 6.92
C ALA A 24 3.85 2.58 7.53
N GLU A 25 2.66 2.20 7.98
CA GLU A 25 1.72 3.10 8.66
C GLU A 25 2.26 3.57 10.00
N LEU A 26 2.82 2.65 10.80
CA LEU A 26 3.46 3.03 12.07
C LEU A 26 4.65 3.99 11.83
N ALA A 27 5.44 3.74 10.79
CA ALA A 27 6.57 4.58 10.41
C ALA A 27 6.11 6.00 10.03
N HIS A 28 5.03 6.09 9.26
CA HIS A 28 4.44 7.38 8.90
C HIS A 28 3.92 8.14 10.12
N LEU A 29 3.18 7.46 11.01
CA LEU A 29 2.63 8.07 12.24
C LEU A 29 3.74 8.56 13.20
N ALA A 30 4.86 7.84 13.26
CA ALA A 30 5.99 8.18 14.12
C ALA A 30 7.03 9.09 13.45
N ASP A 31 6.82 9.49 12.20
CA ASP A 31 7.77 10.28 11.40
C ASP A 31 9.18 9.67 11.39
N VAL A 32 9.24 8.37 11.03
CA VAL A 32 10.49 7.61 10.85
C VAL A 32 10.41 6.76 9.59
N SER A 33 11.55 6.20 9.15
CA SER A 33 11.52 5.28 8.01
C SER A 33 10.95 3.91 8.39
N ARG A 34 10.34 3.20 7.42
CA ARG A 34 9.90 1.81 7.59
C ARG A 34 11.07 0.91 8.02
N ALA A 35 12.28 1.16 7.48
CA ALA A 35 13.48 0.42 7.85
C ALA A 35 13.80 0.58 9.35
N THR A 36 13.58 1.76 9.92
CA THR A 36 13.71 2.01 11.36
C THR A 36 12.72 1.17 12.17
N ILE A 37 11.44 1.13 11.78
CA ILE A 37 10.43 0.29 12.46
C ILE A 37 10.82 -1.18 12.36
N ASN A 38 11.17 -1.66 11.18
CA ASN A 38 11.61 -3.03 10.98
C ASN A 38 12.84 -3.37 11.84
N GLY A 39 13.82 -2.47 11.90
CA GLY A 39 15.02 -2.65 12.72
C GLY A 39 14.73 -2.70 14.22
N ILE A 40 13.79 -1.89 14.72
CA ILE A 40 13.35 -1.91 16.13
C ILE A 40 12.61 -3.21 16.44
N GLU A 41 11.61 -3.58 15.62
CA GLU A 41 10.76 -4.77 15.85
C GLU A 41 11.52 -6.09 15.79
N ASN A 42 12.57 -6.17 14.96
CA ASN A 42 13.40 -7.36 14.78
C ASN A 42 14.73 -7.28 15.53
N ASN A 43 14.92 -6.24 16.33
CA ASN A 43 16.14 -6.02 17.11
C ASN A 43 17.44 -6.05 16.28
N THR A 44 17.37 -5.56 15.04
CA THR A 44 18.52 -5.47 14.12
C THR A 44 19.16 -4.08 14.11
N ILE A 45 18.50 -3.08 14.72
CA ILE A 45 19.03 -1.73 14.82
C ILE A 45 20.08 -1.66 15.95
N LYS A 46 21.29 -1.22 15.60
CA LYS A 46 22.38 -1.08 16.57
C LYS A 46 22.30 0.23 17.36
N GLU A 47 21.88 1.29 16.69
CA GLU A 47 21.75 2.62 17.28
C GLU A 47 20.48 3.31 16.79
N ILE A 48 19.76 3.92 17.71
CA ILE A 48 18.63 4.78 17.42
C ILE A 48 18.67 6.00 18.33
N GLY A 49 18.49 7.18 17.77
CA GLY A 49 18.39 8.40 18.56
C GLY A 49 17.18 8.36 19.51
N VAL A 50 17.39 8.77 20.76
CA VAL A 50 16.36 8.74 21.81
C VAL A 50 15.06 9.43 21.38
N ASN A 51 15.17 10.55 20.68
CA ASN A 51 13.99 11.29 20.20
C ASN A 51 13.17 10.48 19.19
N ARG A 52 13.81 9.72 18.31
CA ARG A 52 13.13 8.84 17.34
C ARG A 52 12.46 7.67 18.04
N LEU A 53 13.17 7.04 18.99
CA LEU A 53 12.63 5.94 19.78
C LEU A 53 11.42 6.41 20.60
N ASN A 54 11.50 7.56 21.24
CA ASN A 54 10.41 8.13 22.03
C ASN A 54 9.15 8.40 21.17
N ARG A 55 9.31 8.91 19.94
CA ARG A 55 8.20 9.11 19.02
C ARG A 55 7.51 7.77 18.67
N VAL A 56 8.27 6.75 18.33
CA VAL A 56 7.73 5.42 18.01
C VAL A 56 7.01 4.82 19.22
N VAL A 57 7.60 4.92 20.42
CA VAL A 57 6.98 4.43 21.67
C VAL A 57 5.70 5.20 22.00
N ALA A 58 5.71 6.53 21.87
CA ALA A 58 4.54 7.36 22.14
C ALA A 58 3.37 7.00 21.21
N VAL A 59 3.64 6.87 19.90
CA VAL A 59 2.64 6.45 18.92
C VAL A 59 2.15 5.03 19.24
N SER A 60 3.04 4.06 19.49
CA SER A 60 2.63 2.68 19.76
C SER A 60 1.78 2.55 21.05
N ARG A 61 1.99 3.39 22.05
CA ARG A 61 1.17 3.44 23.26
C ARG A 61 -0.20 4.05 23.02
N SER A 62 -0.32 5.02 22.11
CA SER A 62 -1.61 5.61 21.73
C SER A 62 -2.47 4.65 20.90
N LEU A 63 -1.85 3.74 20.14
CA LEU A 63 -2.55 2.72 19.36
C LEU A 63 -3.46 1.81 20.23
N GLY A 64 -3.11 1.56 21.48
CA GLY A 64 -3.89 0.72 22.40
C GLY A 64 -5.03 1.44 23.13
N LYS A 65 -5.14 2.76 23.04
CA LYS A 65 -6.08 3.59 23.81
C LYS A 65 -7.21 4.19 22.98
N THR A 66 -7.09 4.24 21.70
CA THR A 66 -8.13 4.67 20.76
C THR A 66 -8.43 3.54 19.79
N PRO A 67 -9.72 3.20 19.51
CA PRO A 67 -10.03 2.51 18.30
C PRO A 67 -9.54 3.44 17.19
N ILE A 68 -8.37 3.13 16.62
CA ILE A 68 -7.97 3.78 15.39
C ILE A 68 -8.99 3.30 14.39
N SER A 69 -10.00 4.14 14.16
CA SER A 69 -10.68 4.09 12.87
C SER A 69 -9.55 4.00 11.86
N PRO A 70 -9.55 3.01 10.96
CA PRO A 70 -8.50 2.92 9.96
C PRO A 70 -8.36 4.34 9.46
N VAL A 71 -7.18 4.94 9.64
CA VAL A 71 -6.87 6.22 9.00
C VAL A 71 -7.29 5.94 7.59
N ARG A 72 -8.41 6.57 7.17
CA ARG A 72 -8.85 6.48 5.78
C ARG A 72 -7.63 6.97 5.04
N SER A 73 -6.81 6.00 4.65
CA SER A 73 -5.63 6.33 3.88
C SER A 73 -6.23 7.01 2.66
N ASN A 74 -5.92 8.27 2.43
CA ASN A 74 -6.31 9.03 1.25
C ASN A 74 -5.68 8.39 -0.01
N ARG A 75 -5.24 7.13 0.16
CA ARG A 75 -4.61 6.30 -0.85
C ARG A 75 -5.69 5.71 -1.73
N LYS A 76 -5.58 5.98 -3.00
CA LYS A 76 -6.52 5.51 -4.02
C LYS A 76 -6.58 3.98 -4.07
N SER A 77 -5.43 3.30 -3.91
CA SER A 77 -5.37 1.83 -3.84
C SER A 77 -6.21 1.25 -2.71
N ALA A 78 -6.19 1.85 -1.52
CA ALA A 78 -7.01 1.42 -0.40
C ALA A 78 -8.49 1.76 -0.60
N THR A 79 -8.80 2.95 -1.14
CA THR A 79 -10.17 3.37 -1.44
C THR A 79 -10.83 2.46 -2.49
N LEU A 80 -10.05 1.99 -3.47
CA LEU A 80 -10.50 1.10 -4.54
C LEU A 80 -10.39 -0.39 -4.16
N ASN A 81 -9.95 -0.69 -2.95
CA ASN A 81 -9.72 -2.05 -2.46
C ASN A 81 -8.85 -2.88 -3.43
N LEU A 82 -7.77 -2.27 -3.94
CA LEU A 82 -6.83 -2.96 -4.83
C LEU A 82 -6.02 -4.00 -4.04
N SER A 83 -5.62 -5.07 -4.71
CA SER A 83 -4.84 -6.18 -4.11
C SER A 83 -3.43 -5.75 -3.71
N PHE A 84 -2.93 -4.66 -4.33
CA PHE A 84 -1.61 -4.11 -4.05
C PHE A 84 -1.69 -2.59 -3.79
N PRO A 85 -0.92 -2.07 -2.81
CA PRO A 85 -0.89 -0.63 -2.52
C PRO A 85 0.01 0.11 -3.51
N TYR A 86 -0.45 0.35 -4.74
CA TYR A 86 0.33 0.97 -5.83
C TYR A 86 0.85 2.38 -5.47
N ASP A 87 0.12 3.10 -4.64
CA ASP A 87 0.42 4.47 -4.19
C ASP A 87 1.07 4.52 -2.79
N TRP A 88 1.73 3.41 -2.37
CA TRP A 88 2.35 3.31 -1.05
C TRP A 88 3.43 4.37 -0.79
N SER A 89 4.18 4.77 -1.83
CA SER A 89 5.26 5.78 -1.75
C SER A 89 4.80 7.19 -2.12
N ASN A 90 3.62 7.33 -2.75
CA ASN A 90 3.08 8.61 -3.20
C ASN A 90 1.56 8.63 -3.07
N SER A 91 1.07 9.15 -1.95
CA SER A 91 -0.37 9.29 -1.68
C SER A 91 -1.07 10.30 -2.61
N GLY A 92 -0.31 11.20 -3.25
CA GLY A 92 -0.79 12.16 -4.24
C GLY A 92 -0.70 11.65 -5.69
N MET A 93 -0.50 10.35 -5.90
CA MET A 93 -0.42 9.75 -7.24
C MET A 93 -1.64 10.13 -8.10
N SER A 94 -1.40 10.54 -9.36
CA SER A 94 -2.48 10.83 -10.30
C SER A 94 -3.23 9.54 -10.68
N ASP A 95 -4.49 9.68 -11.13
CA ASP A 95 -5.28 8.51 -11.58
C ASP A 95 -4.62 7.83 -12.78
N ALA A 96 -4.08 8.61 -13.72
CA ALA A 96 -3.37 8.07 -14.87
C ALA A 96 -2.18 7.19 -14.46
N LEU A 97 -1.35 7.66 -13.52
CA LEU A 97 -0.19 6.91 -13.04
C LEU A 97 -0.61 5.65 -12.25
N LEU A 98 -1.73 5.73 -11.51
CA LEU A 98 -2.28 4.56 -10.83
C LEU A 98 -2.72 3.49 -11.83
N ILE A 99 -3.43 3.90 -12.90
CA ILE A 99 -3.87 3.01 -13.97
C ILE A 99 -2.66 2.35 -14.67
N ASP A 100 -1.63 3.13 -14.99
CA ASP A 100 -0.40 2.61 -15.60
C ASP A 100 0.27 1.55 -14.71
N LYS A 101 0.36 1.80 -13.41
CA LYS A 101 0.94 0.85 -12.44
C LYS A 101 0.12 -0.43 -12.31
N VAL A 102 -1.20 -0.34 -12.35
CA VAL A 102 -2.08 -1.52 -12.32
C VAL A 102 -1.93 -2.35 -13.58
N VAL A 103 -1.86 -1.72 -14.76
CA VAL A 103 -1.62 -2.38 -16.04
C VAL A 103 -0.24 -3.02 -16.10
N GLU A 104 0.81 -2.32 -15.64
CA GLU A 104 2.18 -2.84 -15.58
C GLU A 104 2.27 -4.13 -14.76
N ARG A 105 1.51 -4.20 -13.65
CA ARG A 105 1.46 -5.39 -12.81
C ARG A 105 0.61 -6.52 -13.39
N GLY A 106 -0.42 -6.19 -14.17
CA GLY A 106 -1.25 -7.15 -14.90
C GLY A 106 -2.11 -8.05 -14.02
N LEU A 107 -2.57 -7.58 -12.85
CA LEU A 107 -3.52 -8.31 -12.01
C LEU A 107 -4.95 -8.07 -12.50
N PHE A 108 -5.61 -9.13 -12.99
CA PHE A 108 -6.97 -9.06 -13.55
C PHE A 108 -7.99 -8.39 -12.61
N GLU A 109 -7.97 -8.77 -11.33
CA GLU A 109 -8.90 -8.23 -10.32
C GLU A 109 -8.73 -6.73 -10.14
N ASP A 110 -7.49 -6.24 -10.07
CA ASP A 110 -7.21 -4.81 -9.91
C ASP A 110 -7.56 -4.03 -11.18
N MET A 111 -7.30 -4.60 -12.37
CA MET A 111 -7.71 -4.02 -13.64
C MET A 111 -9.22 -3.92 -13.76
N ALA A 112 -9.97 -4.93 -13.30
CA ALA A 112 -11.43 -4.91 -13.26
C ALA A 112 -11.95 -3.81 -12.34
N LYS A 113 -11.40 -3.65 -11.14
CA LYS A 113 -11.75 -2.57 -10.20
C LYS A 113 -11.47 -1.18 -10.78
N ILE A 114 -10.35 -1.02 -11.48
CA ILE A 114 -10.01 0.22 -12.21
C ILE A 114 -11.05 0.48 -13.31
N ALA A 115 -11.43 -0.54 -14.10
CA ALA A 115 -12.41 -0.39 -15.17
C ALA A 115 -13.79 0.02 -14.64
N VAL A 116 -14.23 -0.55 -13.51
CA VAL A 116 -15.49 -0.15 -12.84
C VAL A 116 -15.46 1.32 -12.41
N ARG A 117 -14.31 1.79 -11.90
CA ARG A 117 -14.20 3.15 -11.33
C ARG A 117 -13.96 4.24 -12.38
N TYR A 118 -13.10 3.97 -13.36
CA TYR A 118 -12.59 4.96 -14.31
C TYR A 118 -13.06 4.71 -15.75
N GLY A 119 -13.76 3.61 -15.98
CA GLY A 119 -14.13 3.15 -17.33
C GLY A 119 -13.03 2.34 -18.00
N THR A 120 -13.38 1.70 -19.12
CA THR A 120 -12.44 0.84 -19.87
C THR A 120 -11.49 1.63 -20.76
N GLU A 121 -11.86 2.81 -21.23
CA GLU A 121 -11.06 3.65 -22.13
C GLU A 121 -9.68 4.07 -21.57
N PRO A 122 -9.57 4.60 -20.33
CA PRO A 122 -8.27 4.91 -19.74
C PRO A 122 -7.40 3.66 -19.57
N LEU A 123 -8.02 2.54 -19.19
CA LEU A 123 -7.33 1.26 -19.02
C LEU A 123 -6.78 0.74 -20.37
N ARG A 124 -7.58 0.82 -21.43
CA ARG A 124 -7.20 0.41 -22.80
C ARG A 124 -6.04 1.25 -23.33
N ARG A 125 -6.09 2.57 -23.13
CA ARG A 125 -4.98 3.47 -23.54
C ARG A 125 -3.68 3.11 -22.83
N SER A 126 -3.73 2.89 -21.54
CA SER A 126 -2.57 2.49 -20.73
C SER A 126 -2.02 1.13 -21.19
N ALA A 127 -2.91 0.15 -21.41
CA ALA A 127 -2.54 -1.19 -21.89
C ALA A 127 -1.87 -1.15 -23.28
N ASN A 128 -2.39 -0.36 -24.21
CA ASN A 128 -1.79 -0.18 -25.53
C ASN A 128 -0.40 0.49 -25.43
N SER A 129 -0.25 1.49 -24.58
CA SER A 129 1.04 2.14 -24.34
C SER A 129 2.05 1.17 -23.70
N PHE A 130 1.63 0.33 -22.78
CA PHE A 130 2.49 -0.70 -22.18
C PHE A 130 2.85 -1.80 -23.18
N ALA A 131 1.88 -2.29 -23.94
CA ALA A 131 2.05 -3.34 -24.95
C ALA A 131 3.01 -2.91 -26.07
N SER A 132 3.00 -1.64 -26.47
CA SER A 132 3.95 -1.11 -27.46
C SER A 132 5.41 -1.19 -27.01
N LYS A 133 5.64 -1.07 -25.69
CA LYS A 133 6.97 -1.20 -25.08
C LYS A 133 7.31 -2.65 -24.71
N ASN A 134 6.30 -3.50 -24.54
CA ASN A 134 6.41 -4.90 -24.11
C ASN A 134 5.53 -5.80 -24.98
N PRO A 135 5.91 -6.09 -26.24
CA PRO A 135 5.08 -6.82 -27.18
C PRO A 135 4.66 -8.22 -26.72
N THR A 136 5.49 -8.86 -25.90
CA THR A 136 5.24 -10.21 -25.34
C THR A 136 4.02 -10.23 -24.40
N SER A 137 3.72 -9.12 -23.75
CA SER A 137 2.61 -9.00 -22.80
C SER A 137 1.29 -8.61 -23.49
N ALA A 138 1.33 -8.13 -24.73
CA ALA A 138 0.18 -7.63 -25.46
C ALA A 138 -0.99 -8.64 -25.59
N PRO A 139 -0.77 -9.93 -25.94
CA PRO A 139 -1.87 -10.88 -26.09
C PRO A 139 -2.60 -11.15 -24.76
N ALA A 140 -1.85 -11.22 -23.65
CA ALA A 140 -2.43 -11.47 -22.34
C ALA A 140 -3.26 -10.25 -21.86
N LEU A 141 -2.74 -9.03 -22.03
CA LEU A 141 -3.43 -7.80 -21.69
C LEU A 141 -4.71 -7.62 -22.51
N ASN A 142 -4.68 -7.88 -23.80
CA ASN A 142 -5.86 -7.77 -24.65
C ASN A 142 -6.96 -8.73 -24.22
N ARG A 143 -6.63 -9.99 -23.92
CA ARG A 143 -7.61 -10.97 -23.39
C ARG A 143 -8.21 -10.51 -22.06
N MET A 144 -7.39 -9.94 -21.16
CA MET A 144 -7.89 -9.41 -19.89
C MET A 144 -8.88 -8.27 -20.12
N LEU A 145 -8.55 -7.32 -21.01
CA LEU A 145 -9.44 -6.20 -21.35
C LEU A 145 -10.76 -6.67 -21.95
N GLU A 146 -10.72 -7.57 -22.93
CA GLU A 146 -11.92 -8.14 -23.54
C GLU A 146 -12.83 -8.82 -22.50
N ASN A 147 -12.25 -9.58 -21.56
CA ASN A 147 -13.01 -10.24 -20.52
C ASN A 147 -13.62 -9.24 -19.54
N ILE A 148 -12.90 -8.18 -19.19
CA ILE A 148 -13.41 -7.11 -18.33
C ILE A 148 -14.58 -6.39 -19.02
N GLU A 149 -14.45 -6.05 -20.30
CA GLU A 149 -15.50 -5.39 -21.08
C GLU A 149 -16.75 -6.24 -21.18
N LYS A 150 -16.58 -7.53 -21.51
CA LYS A 150 -17.71 -8.49 -21.55
C LYS A 150 -18.42 -8.59 -20.20
N ALA A 151 -17.65 -8.64 -19.11
CA ALA A 151 -18.23 -8.72 -17.77
C ALA A 151 -19.00 -7.43 -17.40
N LEU A 152 -18.51 -6.26 -17.77
CA LEU A 152 -19.18 -4.98 -17.51
C LEU A 152 -20.45 -4.83 -18.35
N HIS A 153 -20.43 -5.24 -19.62
CA HIS A 153 -21.62 -5.24 -20.48
C HIS A 153 -22.70 -6.24 -20.04
N ALA A 154 -22.32 -7.33 -19.39
CA ALA A 154 -23.27 -8.31 -18.87
C ALA A 154 -23.98 -7.85 -17.58
N GLN A 155 -23.48 -6.81 -16.92
CA GLN A 155 -24.03 -6.25 -15.69
C GLN A 155 -24.83 -4.94 -15.92
N ALA A 156 -24.81 -4.40 -17.12
CA ALA A 156 -25.53 -3.18 -17.52
C ALA A 156 -26.93 -3.52 -18.07
#